data_c79f39afb64e3f5cb007863c3bac4d39
#
_entry.id   c79f39afb64e3f5cb007863c3bac4d39
#
_cell.length_a   1.000
_cell.length_b   1.000
_cell.length_c   1.000
_cell.angle_alpha   90.00
_cell.angle_beta   90.00
_cell.angle_gamma   90.00
#
_symmetry.space_group_name_H-M   'P 1'
#
loop_
_entity.id
_entity.type
_entity.pdbx_description
1 polymer ?
#
loop_
_entity_poly.entity_id
_entity_poly.type
_entity_poly.pdbx_seq_one_letter_code
_entity_poly.pdbx_strand_id
1 'polypeptide(L)'
;MANMTYTNGSDSWHLDSGTTLDEYTLLDGDRVLIKDGTGADAKGNGIFEYTLSSKTFYRADDADNQANISGSSEMGGGVFVFVMNGTVWPNTGWIVSAPTGTATLGTDNITWVQFSRATGIYATDGLAQDGNRLYVRTDGVTIYLDNDDVAVKSSG
;
A
#
# COMPACT_ATOMS: atom_id res chain seq x y z
N MET A 1 8.68 10.17 6.00
CA MET A 1 7.36 10.64 5.54
C MET A 1 7.50 12.05 5.03
N ALA A 2 6.68 12.47 4.07
CA ALA A 2 6.50 13.87 3.75
C ALA A 2 6.19 14.65 5.03
N ASN A 3 6.37 15.99 5.01
CA ASN A 3 6.08 16.88 6.13
C ASN A 3 4.58 16.84 6.46
N MET A 4 4.18 15.85 7.22
CA MET A 4 2.79 15.63 7.66
C MET A 4 2.77 15.39 9.16
N THR A 5 1.83 16.03 9.83
CA THR A 5 1.60 15.90 11.28
C THR A 5 0.26 15.23 11.53
N TYR A 6 0.26 14.18 12.34
CA TYR A 6 -0.96 13.50 12.80
C TYR A 6 -1.51 14.10 14.08
N THR A 7 -2.82 14.32 14.12
CA THR A 7 -3.53 14.79 15.31
C THR A 7 -4.54 13.75 15.77
N ASN A 8 -4.18 12.97 16.78
CA ASN A 8 -5.00 11.86 17.30
C ASN A 8 -6.40 12.30 17.76
N GLY A 9 -6.51 13.50 18.36
CA GLY A 9 -7.80 13.98 18.89
C GLY A 9 -8.86 14.28 17.82
N SER A 10 -8.45 14.57 16.59
CA SER A 10 -9.31 14.80 15.42
C SER A 10 -9.19 13.70 14.37
N ASP A 11 -8.36 12.68 14.62
CA ASP A 11 -8.04 11.61 13.68
C ASP A 11 -7.78 12.14 12.26
N SER A 12 -6.89 13.10 12.18
CA SER A 12 -6.58 13.82 10.94
C SER A 12 -5.09 14.01 10.75
N TRP A 13 -4.68 14.13 9.49
CA TRP A 13 -3.33 14.51 9.12
C TRP A 13 -3.33 15.92 8.54
N HIS A 14 -2.28 16.67 8.80
CA HIS A 14 -2.05 17.98 8.21
C HIS A 14 -0.78 17.97 7.36
N LEU A 15 -0.85 18.52 6.15
CA LEU A 15 0.30 18.72 5.29
C LEU A 15 0.99 20.03 5.65
N ASP A 16 2.15 19.97 6.26
CA ASP A 16 2.85 21.12 6.84
C ASP A 16 3.30 22.13 5.78
N SER A 17 3.53 21.68 4.55
CA SER A 17 3.92 22.56 3.44
C SER A 17 3.52 22.00 2.08
N GLY A 18 3.30 22.91 1.10
CA GLY A 18 2.96 22.53 -0.27
C GLY A 18 1.53 22.01 -0.44
N THR A 19 1.30 21.35 -1.57
CA THR A 19 0.05 20.66 -1.96
C THR A 19 0.37 19.35 -2.70
N THR A 20 1.55 18.77 -2.46
CA THR A 20 2.04 17.61 -3.19
C THR A 20 2.33 16.48 -2.21
N LEU A 21 1.88 15.28 -2.51
CA LEU A 21 2.19 14.07 -1.79
C LEU A 21 2.67 13.01 -2.80
N ASP A 22 3.81 12.39 -2.53
CA ASP A 22 4.43 11.38 -3.42
C ASP A 22 4.51 11.86 -4.89
N GLU A 23 4.95 13.14 -5.08
CA GLU A 23 5.04 13.85 -6.36
C GLU A 23 3.69 14.09 -7.08
N TYR A 24 2.59 13.62 -6.52
CA TYR A 24 1.25 13.90 -7.01
C TYR A 24 0.72 15.20 -6.42
N THR A 25 0.23 16.10 -7.27
CA THR A 25 -0.42 17.34 -6.82
C THR A 25 -1.84 17.04 -6.39
N LEU A 26 -2.10 17.23 -5.10
CA LEU A 26 -3.39 16.95 -4.49
C LEU A 26 -4.46 17.94 -4.93
N LEU A 27 -5.63 17.41 -5.23
CA LEU A 27 -6.85 18.16 -5.50
C LEU A 27 -7.81 18.03 -4.31
N ASP A 28 -8.74 18.98 -4.19
CA ASP A 28 -9.78 18.92 -3.16
C ASP A 28 -10.65 17.67 -3.34
N GLY A 29 -10.86 16.91 -2.27
CA GLY A 29 -11.58 15.63 -2.29
C GLY A 29 -10.75 14.41 -2.73
N ASP A 30 -9.46 14.56 -3.02
CA ASP A 30 -8.62 13.40 -3.34
C ASP A 30 -8.58 12.41 -2.19
N ARG A 31 -8.75 11.13 -2.52
CA ARG A 31 -8.61 10.03 -1.57
C ARG A 31 -7.16 9.57 -1.48
N VAL A 32 -6.65 9.49 -0.27
CA VAL A 32 -5.25 9.21 0.01
C VAL A 32 -5.12 8.04 0.98
N LEU A 33 -4.26 7.08 0.65
CA LEU A 33 -3.83 6.04 1.57
C LEU A 33 -2.61 6.53 2.37
N ILE A 34 -2.77 6.71 3.68
CA ILE A 34 -1.68 6.96 4.62
C ILE A 34 -1.44 5.67 5.40
N LYS A 35 -0.25 5.06 5.23
CA LYS A 35 0.02 3.69 5.71
C LYS A 35 1.34 3.51 6.46
N ASP A 36 2.20 4.51 6.39
CA ASP A 36 3.56 4.42 6.92
C ASP A 36 3.76 5.22 8.21
N GLY A 37 2.68 5.57 8.92
CA GLY A 37 2.73 6.09 10.27
C GLY A 37 3.36 5.07 11.21
N THR A 38 4.28 5.49 12.07
CA THR A 38 4.99 4.64 13.02
C THR A 38 4.82 5.13 14.45
N GLY A 39 5.01 4.26 15.43
CA GLY A 39 4.85 4.64 16.83
C GLY A 39 3.44 5.14 17.15
N ALA A 40 3.32 6.34 17.70
CA ALA A 40 2.03 6.95 18.03
C ALA A 40 1.19 7.28 16.76
N ASP A 41 1.85 7.54 15.63
CA ASP A 41 1.18 7.90 14.38
C ASP A 41 0.63 6.68 13.61
N ALA A 42 1.02 5.46 13.99
CA ALA A 42 0.47 4.23 13.39
C ALA A 42 -1.05 4.09 13.58
N LYS A 43 -1.63 4.77 14.57
CA LYS A 43 -3.08 4.85 14.79
C LYS A 43 -3.80 5.68 13.72
N GLY A 44 -3.06 6.61 13.11
CA GLY A 44 -3.53 7.46 12.03
C GLY A 44 -3.37 6.84 10.63
N ASN A 45 -2.92 5.58 10.52
CA ASN A 45 -2.91 4.91 9.21
C ASN A 45 -4.34 4.64 8.73
N GLY A 46 -4.59 4.82 7.43
CA GLY A 46 -5.92 4.62 6.89
C GLY A 46 -6.17 5.33 5.56
N ILE A 47 -7.44 5.42 5.21
CA ILE A 47 -7.91 6.11 4.01
C ILE A 47 -8.49 7.46 4.41
N PHE A 48 -8.07 8.51 3.73
CA PHE A 48 -8.43 9.89 4.04
C PHE A 48 -8.88 10.64 2.80
N GLU A 49 -9.64 11.71 2.99
CA GLU A 49 -9.97 12.69 1.96
C GLU A 49 -9.27 14.02 2.24
N TYR A 50 -8.66 14.57 1.20
CA TYR A 50 -7.90 15.81 1.31
C TYR A 50 -8.79 17.03 1.15
N THR A 51 -8.66 18.00 2.06
CA THR A 51 -9.28 19.32 1.97
C THR A 51 -8.21 20.35 1.65
N LEU A 52 -8.24 20.87 0.42
CA LEU A 52 -7.23 21.78 -0.10
C LEU A 52 -7.13 23.08 0.70
N SER A 53 -8.26 23.66 1.12
CA SER A 53 -8.30 24.95 1.83
C SER A 53 -7.61 24.93 3.19
N SER A 54 -7.66 23.80 3.88
CA SER A 54 -7.03 23.59 5.20
C SER A 54 -5.77 22.76 5.13
N LYS A 55 -5.43 22.19 3.97
CA LYS A 55 -4.34 21.22 3.77
C LYS A 55 -4.44 20.02 4.74
N THR A 56 -5.65 19.63 5.04
CA THR A 56 -5.93 18.60 6.04
C THR A 56 -6.54 17.37 5.35
N PHE A 57 -6.13 16.21 5.79
CA PHE A 57 -6.69 14.93 5.41
C PHE A 57 -7.60 14.48 6.56
N TYR A 58 -8.89 14.43 6.31
CA TYR A 58 -9.88 13.87 7.21
C TYR A 58 -10.13 12.41 6.83
N ARG A 59 -10.35 11.57 7.83
CA ARG A 59 -10.64 10.17 7.55
C ARG A 59 -11.87 10.07 6.64
N ALA A 60 -11.78 9.24 5.61
CA ALA A 60 -12.89 9.04 4.69
C ALA A 60 -14.09 8.43 5.39
N ASP A 61 -15.30 8.87 5.05
CA ASP A 61 -16.55 8.47 5.72
C ASP A 61 -16.80 6.94 5.65
N ASP A 62 -16.29 6.28 4.62
CA ASP A 62 -16.35 4.83 4.46
C ASP A 62 -15.19 4.08 5.14
N ALA A 63 -14.35 4.77 5.91
CA ALA A 63 -13.21 4.24 6.62
C ALA A 63 -13.06 4.84 8.03
N ASP A 64 -14.12 5.37 8.62
CA ASP A 64 -14.10 6.10 9.89
C ASP A 64 -14.72 5.35 11.08
N ASN A 65 -15.25 4.15 10.87
CA ASN A 65 -15.97 3.35 11.88
C ASN A 65 -17.18 4.06 12.53
N GLN A 66 -17.68 5.13 11.94
CA GLN A 66 -18.88 5.77 12.44
C GLN A 66 -20.12 5.04 11.92
N ALA A 67 -21.03 4.70 12.82
CA ALA A 67 -22.25 3.93 12.55
C ALA A 67 -23.29 4.66 11.65
N ASN A 68 -22.86 5.57 10.81
CA ASN A 68 -23.73 6.35 9.94
C ASN A 68 -24.18 5.60 8.68
N ILE A 69 -23.54 4.49 8.37
CA ILE A 69 -23.94 3.60 7.28
C ILE A 69 -24.10 2.22 7.88
N SER A 70 -25.33 1.78 8.00
CA SER A 70 -25.79 0.58 8.67
C SER A 70 -24.80 -0.61 8.59
N GLY A 71 -24.08 -0.85 9.68
CA GLY A 71 -23.57 -2.17 10.01
C GLY A 71 -22.21 -2.55 9.47
N SER A 72 -21.43 -1.67 8.89
CA SER A 72 -20.08 -2.01 8.45
C SER A 72 -19.02 -1.40 9.36
N SER A 73 -18.18 -2.24 9.85
CA SER A 73 -16.93 -1.96 10.47
C SER A 73 -15.95 -1.57 9.37
N GLU A 74 -15.67 -0.31 9.22
CA GLU A 74 -15.09 0.25 8.01
C GLU A 74 -13.56 0.26 8.02
N MET A 75 -12.95 0.08 9.20
CA MET A 75 -11.50 -0.14 9.33
C MET A 75 -11.22 -1.38 10.17
N GLY A 76 -10.39 -2.24 9.63
CA GLY A 76 -9.98 -3.47 10.31
C GLY A 76 -9.39 -4.50 9.36
N GLY A 77 -9.10 -5.68 9.87
CA GLY A 77 -8.51 -6.76 9.09
C GLY A 77 -9.35 -7.11 7.87
N GLY A 78 -8.72 -7.14 6.71
CA GLY A 78 -9.37 -7.46 5.45
C GLY A 78 -9.84 -6.25 4.63
N VAL A 79 -9.87 -5.03 5.17
CA VAL A 79 -10.08 -3.81 4.36
C VAL A 79 -8.94 -3.69 3.36
N PHE A 80 -9.27 -3.46 2.10
CA PHE A 80 -8.28 -3.33 1.04
C PHE A 80 -8.54 -2.10 0.17
N VAL A 81 -7.47 -1.60 -0.46
CA VAL A 81 -7.51 -0.46 -1.36
C VAL A 81 -6.49 -0.64 -2.49
N PHE A 82 -6.79 -0.06 -3.64
CA PHE A 82 -5.87 -0.01 -4.76
C PHE A 82 -5.39 1.44 -4.97
N VAL A 83 -4.07 1.65 -4.93
CA VAL A 83 -3.44 2.96 -5.14
C VAL A 83 -3.15 3.11 -6.63
N MET A 84 -3.72 4.12 -7.27
CA MET A 84 -3.56 4.37 -8.71
C MET A 84 -2.45 5.37 -9.01
N ASN A 85 -2.30 6.40 -8.19
CA ASN A 85 -1.40 7.52 -8.42
C ASN A 85 -0.26 7.56 -7.39
N GLY A 86 0.76 8.36 -7.66
CA GLY A 86 1.98 8.52 -6.87
C GLY A 86 3.20 8.02 -7.64
N THR A 87 4.38 8.20 -7.09
CA THR A 87 5.66 7.81 -7.70
C THR A 87 6.22 6.53 -7.08
N VAL A 88 6.07 6.37 -5.77
CA VAL A 88 6.66 5.23 -5.05
C VAL A 88 5.79 3.98 -5.16
N TRP A 89 4.47 4.14 -5.05
CA TRP A 89 3.52 3.03 -4.95
C TRP A 89 2.36 3.07 -5.95
N PRO A 90 2.52 3.55 -7.19
CA PRO A 90 1.44 3.51 -8.16
C PRO A 90 1.08 2.06 -8.53
N ASN A 91 -0.19 1.84 -8.85
CA ASN A 91 -0.69 0.53 -9.29
C ASN A 91 -0.43 -0.60 -8.29
N THR A 92 -0.63 -0.33 -7.01
CA THR A 92 -0.43 -1.31 -5.93
C THR A 92 -1.69 -1.53 -5.12
N GLY A 93 -1.90 -2.77 -4.70
CA GLY A 93 -2.99 -3.16 -3.80
C GLY A 93 -2.50 -3.35 -2.37
N TRP A 94 -3.22 -2.82 -1.41
CA TRP A 94 -2.91 -2.84 0.01
C TRP A 94 -4.07 -3.38 0.82
N ILE A 95 -3.78 -4.15 1.86
CA ILE A 95 -4.76 -4.72 2.78
C ILE A 95 -4.36 -4.46 4.23
N VAL A 96 -5.33 -4.20 5.08
CA VAL A 96 -5.10 -4.11 6.53
C VAL A 96 -4.80 -5.51 7.08
N SER A 97 -3.63 -5.67 7.68
CA SER A 97 -3.17 -6.93 8.30
C SER A 97 -3.29 -6.91 9.82
N ALA A 98 -3.35 -5.72 10.43
CA ALA A 98 -3.56 -5.53 11.86
C ALA A 98 -4.35 -4.24 12.12
N PRO A 99 -5.31 -4.25 13.07
CA PRO A 99 -5.78 -5.44 13.81
C PRO A 99 -6.53 -6.42 12.89
N THR A 100 -6.66 -7.68 13.30
CA THR A 100 -7.35 -8.73 12.53
C THR A 100 -8.88 -8.61 12.56
N GLY A 101 -9.41 -7.87 13.51
CA GLY A 101 -10.82 -7.51 13.62
C GLY A 101 -11.03 -6.02 13.34
N THR A 102 -12.13 -5.46 13.83
CA THR A 102 -12.40 -4.02 13.76
C THR A 102 -11.35 -3.24 14.55
N ALA A 103 -10.81 -2.19 13.93
CA ALA A 103 -9.92 -1.26 14.60
C ALA A 103 -10.70 -0.29 15.47
N THR A 104 -10.20 0.00 16.67
CA THR A 104 -10.64 1.14 17.46
C THR A 104 -9.80 2.34 17.07
N LEU A 105 -10.36 3.24 16.26
CA LEU A 105 -9.65 4.41 15.74
C LEU A 105 -9.07 5.27 16.88
N GLY A 106 -7.90 5.82 16.65
CA GLY A 106 -7.16 6.59 17.66
C GLY A 106 -6.55 5.76 18.80
N THR A 107 -6.81 4.45 18.83
CA THR A 107 -6.31 3.52 19.86
C THR A 107 -5.43 2.44 19.26
N ASP A 108 -5.95 1.71 18.27
CA ASP A 108 -5.24 0.60 17.67
C ASP A 108 -4.28 1.05 16.58
N ASN A 109 -3.12 0.44 16.52
CA ASN A 109 -2.20 0.62 15.40
C ASN A 109 -2.72 -0.11 14.18
N ILE A 110 -2.84 0.61 13.07
CA ILE A 110 -3.32 0.05 11.80
C ILE A 110 -2.11 -0.24 10.91
N THR A 111 -1.96 -1.50 10.52
CA THR A 111 -0.85 -1.94 9.67
C THR A 111 -1.37 -2.38 8.31
N TRP A 112 -0.80 -1.81 7.27
CA TRP A 112 -1.08 -2.15 5.89
C TRP A 112 0.03 -3.01 5.32
N VAL A 113 -0.33 -4.05 4.56
CA VAL A 113 0.61 -4.86 3.76
C VAL A 113 0.21 -4.84 2.31
N GLN A 114 1.20 -4.80 1.46
CA GLN A 114 1.00 -4.89 0.01
C GLN A 114 0.64 -6.34 -0.35
N PHE A 115 -0.48 -6.52 -1.07
CA PHE A 115 -0.88 -7.84 -1.57
C PHE A 115 -0.84 -7.94 -3.10
N SER A 116 -0.81 -6.81 -3.80
CA SER A 116 -0.78 -6.79 -5.27
C SER A 116 0.06 -5.63 -5.78
N ARG A 117 0.73 -5.86 -6.88
CA ARG A 117 1.46 -4.85 -7.64
C ARG A 117 1.18 -5.06 -9.12
N ALA A 118 0.75 -4.01 -9.83
CA ALA A 118 0.43 -4.12 -11.26
C ALA A 118 1.67 -4.33 -12.15
N THR A 119 2.86 -4.02 -11.64
CA THR A 119 4.13 -4.15 -12.37
C THR A 119 4.83 -5.48 -12.16
N GLY A 120 4.11 -6.55 -11.88
CA GLY A 120 4.66 -7.90 -11.92
C GLY A 120 5.81 -8.22 -10.96
N ILE A 121 6.27 -9.43 -11.02
CA ILE A 121 7.49 -9.89 -10.34
C ILE A 121 8.66 -9.48 -11.22
N TYR A 122 9.64 -8.76 -10.67
CA TYR A 122 10.88 -8.47 -11.39
C TYR A 122 11.81 -9.67 -11.32
N ALA A 123 12.18 -10.17 -12.48
CA ALA A 123 13.20 -11.18 -12.58
C ALA A 123 14.58 -10.52 -12.58
N THR A 124 15.46 -10.93 -11.69
CA THR A 124 16.88 -10.53 -11.64
C THR A 124 17.75 -11.78 -11.58
N ASP A 125 19.00 -11.65 -12.05
CA ASP A 125 20.05 -12.64 -11.90
C ASP A 125 19.61 -14.12 -12.08
N GLY A 126 19.60 -14.58 -13.32
CA GLY A 126 19.27 -15.97 -13.66
C GLY A 126 17.80 -16.24 -13.89
N LEU A 127 16.92 -15.28 -13.64
CA LEU A 127 15.50 -15.35 -14.01
C LEU A 127 15.19 -14.39 -15.14
N ALA A 128 14.21 -14.72 -15.95
CA ALA A 128 13.61 -13.83 -16.94
C ALA A 128 12.10 -13.84 -16.82
N GLN A 129 11.48 -12.75 -17.24
CA GLN A 129 10.05 -12.58 -17.22
C GLN A 129 9.54 -12.23 -18.63
N ASP A 130 8.45 -12.86 -19.02
CA ASP A 130 7.69 -12.51 -20.21
C ASP A 130 6.18 -12.44 -19.84
N GLY A 131 5.66 -11.24 -19.76
CA GLY A 131 4.30 -11.00 -19.25
C GLY A 131 4.16 -11.52 -17.81
N ASN A 132 3.21 -12.46 -17.61
CA ASN A 132 2.96 -13.10 -16.31
C ASN A 132 3.76 -14.40 -16.11
N ARG A 133 4.70 -14.71 -16.96
CA ARG A 133 5.50 -15.94 -16.89
C ARG A 133 6.90 -15.62 -16.37
N LEU A 134 7.33 -16.38 -15.38
CA LEU A 134 8.70 -16.39 -14.87
C LEU A 134 9.41 -17.64 -15.38
N TYR A 135 10.62 -17.50 -15.89
CA TYR A 135 11.41 -18.64 -16.34
C TYR A 135 12.88 -18.46 -15.99
N VAL A 136 13.58 -19.57 -15.87
CA VAL A 136 15.03 -19.57 -15.61
C VAL A 136 15.76 -19.22 -16.91
N ARG A 137 16.69 -18.25 -16.85
CA ARG A 137 17.61 -18.00 -17.95
C ARG A 137 18.69 -19.08 -17.95
N THR A 138 18.65 -19.93 -18.92
CA THR A 138 19.68 -20.94 -19.11
C THR A 138 20.73 -20.43 -20.08
N ASP A 139 21.99 -20.71 -19.83
CA ASP A 139 23.10 -20.45 -20.76
C ASP A 139 23.25 -21.54 -21.82
N GLY A 140 22.48 -22.62 -21.72
CA GLY A 140 22.53 -23.78 -22.59
C GLY A 140 23.76 -24.64 -22.41
N VAL A 141 24.68 -24.24 -21.55
CA VAL A 141 25.98 -24.87 -21.34
C VAL A 141 26.09 -25.48 -19.95
N THR A 142 25.81 -24.68 -18.92
CA THR A 142 25.91 -25.09 -17.51
C THR A 142 24.54 -25.39 -16.90
N ILE A 143 23.52 -24.62 -17.27
CA ILE A 143 22.15 -24.79 -16.82
C ILE A 143 21.26 -25.01 -18.04
N TYR A 144 20.45 -26.05 -18.06
CA TYR A 144 19.53 -26.36 -19.13
C TYR A 144 18.19 -26.89 -18.56
N LEU A 145 17.16 -26.92 -19.41
CA LEU A 145 15.88 -27.52 -19.07
C LEU A 145 15.85 -28.96 -19.60
N ASP A 146 15.50 -29.88 -18.74
CA ASP A 146 15.25 -31.29 -19.06
C ASP A 146 13.85 -31.67 -18.61
N ASN A 147 12.92 -31.81 -19.54
CA ASN A 147 11.50 -32.10 -19.27
C ASN A 147 10.87 -31.22 -18.18
N ASP A 148 11.01 -29.88 -18.32
CA ASP A 148 10.55 -28.87 -17.37
C ASP A 148 11.33 -28.78 -16.05
N ASP A 149 12.33 -29.62 -15.84
CA ASP A 149 13.24 -29.53 -14.70
C ASP A 149 14.50 -28.71 -15.04
N VAL A 150 14.96 -27.91 -14.05
CA VAL A 150 16.24 -27.21 -14.17
C VAL A 150 17.37 -28.16 -13.84
N ALA A 151 18.21 -28.44 -14.82
CA ALA A 151 19.32 -29.35 -14.67
C ALA A 151 20.69 -28.65 -14.85
N VAL A 152 21.70 -29.12 -14.13
CA VAL A 152 23.10 -28.66 -14.25
C VAL A 152 23.88 -29.74 -14.99
N LYS A 153 24.63 -29.34 -16.03
CA LYS A 153 25.56 -30.25 -16.69
C LYS A 153 26.67 -30.66 -15.74
N SER A 154 26.77 -31.93 -15.41
CA SER A 154 27.95 -32.44 -14.75
C SER A 154 29.13 -32.41 -15.74
N SER A 155 30.22 -31.77 -15.37
CA SER A 155 31.48 -31.92 -16.08
C SER A 155 31.95 -33.35 -15.92
N GLY A 156 31.92 -34.12 -17.00
CA GLY A 156 32.61 -35.41 -17.06
C GLY A 156 34.11 -35.23 -17.10
#